data_8c53056a9ea480a7ca53af080212f8ff
#
_entry.id   8c53056a9ea480a7ca53af080212f8ff
#
_cell.length_a   1.000
_cell.length_b   1.000
_cell.length_c   1.000
_cell.angle_alpha   90.00
_cell.angle_beta   90.00
_cell.angle_gamma   90.00
#
_symmetry.space_group_name_H-M   'P 1'
#
loop_
_entity.id
_entity.type
_entity.pdbx_description
1 polymer ?
#
loop_
_entity_poly.entity_id
_entity_poly.type
_entity_poly.pdbx_seq_one_letter_code
_entity_poly.pdbx_strand_id
1 'polypeptide(L)'
;RPQTIGYLLADSPTGTAAWMYEKIAAWTDSDGQPERVLTRDEMLDDISLYWLTNAGASSSRFYWENNNNNFSAAAQNTASIKVPVAITVFPHEIYQAPKSWAQRAYPSLSYYSEVNKGGHFASWEQPQLFSEELREAFRPLRAKLSATKTAQ
;
A
#
# COMPACT_ATOMS: atom_id res chain seq x y z
N ARG A 1 18.92 -10.00 5.60
CA ARG A 1 19.99 -9.25 6.30
C ARG A 1 19.95 -7.80 5.83
N PRO A 2 19.25 -6.91 6.55
CA PRO A 2 19.01 -5.52 6.11
C PRO A 2 20.31 -4.71 6.02
N GLN A 3 21.29 -5.00 6.83
CA GLN A 3 22.57 -4.32 6.81
C GLN A 3 23.33 -4.46 5.48
N THR A 4 23.21 -5.60 4.81
CA THR A 4 23.89 -5.82 3.52
C THR A 4 23.39 -4.84 2.45
N ILE A 5 22.07 -4.66 2.33
CA ILE A 5 21.50 -3.68 1.41
C ILE A 5 21.67 -2.26 1.93
N GLY A 6 21.67 -2.08 3.26
CA GLY A 6 21.85 -0.79 3.91
C GLY A 6 23.17 -0.11 3.55
N TYR A 7 24.26 -0.86 3.39
CA TYR A 7 25.53 -0.30 2.94
C TYR A 7 25.42 0.29 1.53
N LEU A 8 24.82 -0.42 0.58
CA LEU A 8 24.58 0.10 -0.76
C LEU A 8 23.75 1.38 -0.73
N LEU A 9 22.66 1.36 0.03
CA LEU A 9 21.71 2.47 0.11
C LEU A 9 22.27 3.71 0.83
N ALA A 10 23.26 3.54 1.69
CA ALA A 10 23.95 4.64 2.38
C ALA A 10 25.17 5.18 1.63
N ASP A 11 25.75 4.38 0.74
CA ASP A 11 27.01 4.70 0.06
C ASP A 11 26.81 5.36 -1.31
N SER A 12 25.71 5.07 -2.00
CA SER A 12 25.50 5.49 -3.38
C SER A 12 24.09 5.98 -3.68
N PRO A 13 23.90 7.23 -4.13
CA PRO A 13 22.60 7.71 -4.61
C PRO A 13 22.10 6.88 -5.80
N THR A 14 23.00 6.43 -6.68
CA THR A 14 22.64 5.53 -7.78
C THR A 14 22.19 4.17 -7.28
N GLY A 15 22.82 3.65 -6.22
CA GLY A 15 22.39 2.40 -5.56
C GLY A 15 20.99 2.51 -4.95
N THR A 16 20.72 3.61 -4.26
CA THR A 16 19.39 3.92 -3.74
C THR A 16 18.36 4.04 -4.87
N ALA A 17 18.69 4.78 -5.92
CA ALA A 17 17.82 4.94 -7.09
C ALA A 17 17.52 3.60 -7.77
N ALA A 18 18.53 2.78 -8.01
CA ALA A 18 18.35 1.47 -8.65
C ALA A 18 17.44 0.54 -7.83
N TRP A 19 17.63 0.51 -6.51
CA TRP A 19 16.82 -0.29 -5.60
C TRP A 19 15.35 0.15 -5.60
N MET A 20 15.08 1.45 -5.50
CA MET A 20 13.72 1.98 -5.44
C MET A 20 13.04 1.91 -6.82
N TYR A 21 13.73 2.31 -7.87
CA TYR A 21 13.19 2.27 -9.23
C TYR A 21 12.78 0.85 -9.66
N GLU A 22 13.57 -0.17 -9.30
CA GLU A 22 13.23 -1.57 -9.59
C GLU A 22 11.91 -1.96 -8.94
N LYS A 23 11.65 -1.52 -7.69
CA LYS A 23 10.37 -1.80 -7.02
C LYS A 23 9.21 -1.02 -7.63
N ILE A 24 9.45 0.25 -7.97
CA ILE A 24 8.44 1.06 -8.66
C ILE A 24 8.07 0.41 -10.00
N ALA A 25 9.07 0.01 -10.79
CA ALA A 25 8.85 -0.64 -12.08
C ALA A 25 8.12 -1.98 -11.97
N ALA A 26 8.45 -2.79 -10.96
CA ALA A 26 7.87 -4.12 -10.79
C ALA A 26 6.47 -4.11 -10.18
N TRP A 27 6.12 -3.10 -9.37
CA TRP A 27 4.93 -3.10 -8.53
C TRP A 27 3.87 -2.08 -8.94
N THR A 28 4.16 -1.23 -9.93
CA THR A 28 3.15 -0.36 -10.56
C THR A 28 2.43 -1.08 -11.71
N ASP A 29 1.25 -0.59 -12.05
CA ASP A 29 0.47 -1.00 -13.23
C ASP A 29 1.04 -0.34 -14.50
N SER A 30 2.28 -0.69 -14.86
CA SER A 30 3.07 0.00 -15.89
C SER A 30 3.77 -0.92 -16.89
N ASP A 31 3.60 -2.23 -16.80
CA ASP A 31 4.36 -3.23 -17.58
C ASP A 31 5.88 -3.04 -17.48
N GLY A 32 6.38 -2.71 -16.29
CA GLY A 32 7.80 -2.50 -16.04
C GLY A 32 8.34 -1.15 -16.54
N GLN A 33 7.48 -0.23 -16.96
CA GLN A 33 7.83 1.11 -17.45
C GLN A 33 7.11 2.17 -16.59
N PRO A 34 7.63 2.49 -15.39
CA PRO A 34 6.89 3.30 -14.43
C PRO A 34 6.60 4.72 -14.93
N GLU A 35 7.33 5.22 -15.93
CA GLU A 35 7.06 6.51 -16.57
C GLU A 35 5.71 6.57 -17.30
N ARG A 36 5.02 5.44 -17.47
CA ARG A 36 3.64 5.40 -18.01
C ARG A 36 2.61 5.87 -16.99
N VAL A 37 2.91 5.77 -15.71
CA VAL A 37 1.97 6.05 -14.61
C VAL A 37 2.49 7.10 -13.63
N LEU A 38 3.78 7.35 -13.59
CA LEU A 38 4.46 8.32 -12.73
C LEU A 38 5.42 9.17 -13.56
N THR A 39 5.63 10.41 -13.17
CA THR A 39 6.67 11.25 -13.76
C THR A 39 8.04 10.91 -13.18
N ARG A 40 9.10 11.23 -13.92
CA ARG A 40 10.47 11.08 -13.40
C ARG A 40 10.72 11.91 -12.16
N ASP A 41 10.18 13.11 -12.12
CA ASP A 41 10.37 14.02 -10.99
C ASP A 41 9.71 13.46 -9.72
N GLU A 42 8.49 12.92 -9.80
CA GLU A 42 7.84 12.24 -8.67
C GLU A 42 8.68 11.08 -8.13
N MET A 43 9.23 10.24 -9.01
CA MET A 43 10.09 9.14 -8.59
C MET A 43 11.42 9.63 -8.00
N LEU A 44 12.01 10.68 -8.56
CA LEU A 44 13.24 11.28 -8.05
C LEU A 44 13.04 11.99 -6.71
N ASP A 45 11.88 12.59 -6.49
CA ASP A 45 11.53 13.21 -5.20
C ASP A 45 11.50 12.16 -4.09
N ASP A 46 10.85 11.01 -4.34
CA ASP A 46 10.81 9.92 -3.37
C ASP A 46 12.22 9.33 -3.11
N ILE A 47 12.99 9.05 -4.16
CA ILE A 47 14.37 8.58 -4.06
C ILE A 47 15.24 9.58 -3.28
N SER A 48 15.10 10.88 -3.57
CA SER A 48 15.85 11.94 -2.91
C SER A 48 15.51 12.05 -1.43
N LEU A 49 14.24 11.85 -1.07
CA LEU A 49 13.82 11.82 0.33
C LEU A 49 14.58 10.74 1.11
N TYR A 50 14.64 9.51 0.60
CA TYR A 50 15.39 8.42 1.23
C TYR A 50 16.89 8.68 1.28
N TRP A 51 17.46 9.20 0.20
CA TRP A 51 18.89 9.49 0.09
C TRP A 51 19.32 10.61 1.04
N LEU A 52 18.66 11.77 0.98
CA LEU A 52 19.04 12.95 1.75
C LEU A 52 18.83 12.79 3.25
N THR A 53 17.86 11.97 3.66
CA THR A 53 17.61 11.66 5.07
C THR A 53 18.44 10.48 5.58
N ASN A 54 19.23 9.84 4.72
CA ASN A 54 19.97 8.61 5.01
C ASN A 54 19.08 7.49 5.59
N ALA A 55 17.86 7.37 5.08
CA ALA A 55 16.86 6.42 5.59
C ALA A 55 17.00 4.99 5.01
N GLY A 56 17.94 4.77 4.07
CA GLY A 56 18.08 3.48 3.38
C GLY A 56 18.27 2.29 4.31
N ALA A 57 19.19 2.37 5.26
CA ALA A 57 19.46 1.28 6.20
C ALA A 57 18.29 1.03 7.17
N SER A 58 17.65 2.08 7.67
CA SER A 58 16.50 1.96 8.59
C SER A 58 15.26 1.42 7.87
N SER A 59 14.99 1.85 6.64
CA SER A 59 13.90 1.32 5.82
C SER A 59 14.08 -0.17 5.49
N SER A 60 15.30 -0.60 5.24
CA SER A 60 15.62 -2.02 4.98
C SER A 60 15.30 -2.92 6.18
N ARG A 61 15.39 -2.41 7.40
CA ARG A 61 15.05 -3.15 8.63
C ARG A 61 13.57 -3.51 8.69
N PHE A 62 12.70 -2.70 8.10
CA PHE A 62 11.28 -2.99 8.04
C PHE A 62 11.01 -4.35 7.37
N TYR A 63 11.68 -4.65 6.28
CA TYR A 63 11.58 -5.95 5.60
C TYR A 63 12.03 -7.11 6.49
N TRP A 64 13.13 -6.93 7.22
CA TRP A 64 13.64 -7.98 8.10
C TRP A 64 12.74 -8.21 9.33
N GLU A 65 12.28 -7.13 9.94
CA GLU A 65 11.42 -7.20 11.13
C GLU A 65 10.06 -7.82 10.78
N ASN A 66 9.50 -7.50 9.63
CA ASN A 66 8.23 -8.09 9.18
C ASN A 66 8.37 -9.54 8.67
N ASN A 67 9.52 -9.95 8.17
CA ASN A 67 9.72 -11.30 7.62
C ASN A 67 9.60 -12.41 8.67
N ASN A 68 9.81 -12.10 9.94
CA ASN A 68 9.61 -13.02 11.06
C ASN A 68 8.18 -12.99 11.62
N ASN A 69 7.38 -12.04 11.20
CA ASN A 69 5.98 -11.93 11.59
C ASN A 69 5.13 -12.60 10.53
N ASN A 70 4.46 -13.65 10.92
CA ASN A 70 3.58 -14.39 10.05
C ASN A 70 2.51 -13.48 9.45
N PHE A 71 2.55 -13.28 8.15
CA PHE A 71 1.50 -12.61 7.39
C PHE A 71 0.20 -13.43 7.31
N SER A 72 0.06 -14.49 8.07
CA SER A 72 -1.19 -15.24 8.13
C SER A 72 -2.27 -14.49 8.89
N ALA A 73 -3.51 -14.58 8.44
CA ALA A 73 -4.66 -13.98 9.12
C ALA A 73 -4.79 -14.45 10.58
N ALA A 74 -4.39 -15.69 10.87
CA ALA A 74 -4.37 -16.25 12.22
C ALA A 74 -3.35 -15.54 13.12
N ALA A 75 -2.13 -15.27 12.60
CA ALA A 75 -1.09 -14.58 13.36
C ALA A 75 -1.43 -13.09 13.57
N GLN A 76 -2.13 -12.47 12.64
CA GLN A 76 -2.57 -11.08 12.72
C GLN A 76 -3.85 -10.90 13.54
N ASN A 77 -4.50 -12.00 13.94
CA ASN A 77 -5.75 -11.98 14.69
C ASN A 77 -6.84 -11.06 14.09
N THR A 78 -6.98 -11.09 12.77
CA THR A 78 -7.88 -10.20 12.02
C THR A 78 -9.35 -10.33 12.46
N ALA A 79 -9.75 -11.51 12.97
CA ALA A 79 -11.08 -11.74 13.52
C ALA A 79 -11.40 -10.88 14.75
N SER A 80 -10.40 -10.35 15.46
CA SER A 80 -10.58 -9.46 16.60
C SER A 80 -10.88 -8.01 16.20
N ILE A 81 -10.74 -7.64 14.94
CA ILE A 81 -10.98 -6.29 14.44
C ILE A 81 -12.49 -6.03 14.43
N LYS A 82 -12.92 -5.11 15.29
CA LYS A 82 -14.35 -4.77 15.49
C LYS A 82 -14.81 -3.56 14.68
N VAL A 83 -13.88 -2.73 14.24
CA VAL A 83 -14.20 -1.58 13.39
C VAL A 83 -14.58 -2.06 11.98
N PRO A 84 -15.45 -1.32 11.27
CA PRO A 84 -15.75 -1.63 9.88
C PRO A 84 -14.48 -1.66 9.03
N VAL A 85 -14.34 -2.71 8.21
CA VAL A 85 -13.19 -2.90 7.31
C VAL A 85 -13.64 -2.68 5.88
N ALA A 86 -12.82 -1.99 5.10
CA ALA A 86 -12.99 -1.80 3.67
C ALA A 86 -11.76 -2.34 2.93
N ILE A 87 -11.99 -3.01 1.83
CA ILE A 87 -10.93 -3.56 0.97
C ILE A 87 -11.23 -3.19 -0.48
N THR A 88 -10.27 -2.56 -1.13
CA THR A 88 -10.25 -2.41 -2.60
C THR A 88 -9.08 -3.20 -3.15
N VAL A 89 -9.35 -4.06 -4.11
CA VAL A 89 -8.34 -4.89 -4.79
C VAL A 89 -7.98 -4.23 -6.11
N PHE A 90 -6.70 -3.90 -6.26
CA PHE A 90 -6.14 -3.37 -7.49
C PHE A 90 -5.56 -4.51 -8.35
N PRO A 91 -5.73 -4.49 -9.69
CA PRO A 91 -5.42 -5.65 -10.54
C PRO A 91 -3.93 -6.00 -10.60
N HIS A 92 -3.03 -5.03 -10.37
CA HIS A 92 -1.58 -5.24 -10.38
C HIS A 92 -0.96 -5.17 -8.97
N GLU A 93 -1.80 -5.32 -7.91
CA GLU A 93 -1.28 -5.48 -6.55
C GLU A 93 -0.54 -6.81 -6.43
N ILE A 94 0.55 -6.83 -5.64
CA ILE A 94 1.39 -8.01 -5.39
C ILE A 94 0.56 -9.16 -4.80
N TYR A 95 -0.44 -8.85 -3.99
CA TYR A 95 -1.34 -9.80 -3.37
C TYR A 95 -2.80 -9.40 -3.52
N GLN A 96 -3.58 -10.22 -4.21
CA GLN A 96 -5.01 -10.01 -4.44
C GLN A 96 -5.82 -11.01 -3.61
N ALA A 97 -6.44 -10.55 -2.54
CA ALA A 97 -7.25 -11.40 -1.68
C ALA A 97 -8.65 -11.62 -2.29
N PRO A 98 -9.07 -12.85 -2.59
CA PRO A 98 -10.45 -13.13 -3.00
C PRO A 98 -11.46 -12.66 -1.93
N LYS A 99 -12.61 -12.16 -2.38
CA LYS A 99 -13.67 -11.67 -1.47
C LYS A 99 -14.04 -12.66 -0.37
N SER A 100 -14.13 -13.94 -0.71
CA SER A 100 -14.46 -15.01 0.26
C SER A 100 -13.40 -15.18 1.35
N TRP A 101 -12.12 -14.92 1.03
CA TRP A 101 -11.03 -14.94 2.01
C TRP A 101 -11.06 -13.70 2.88
N ALA A 102 -11.28 -12.54 2.27
CA ALA A 102 -11.43 -11.27 2.99
C ALA A 102 -12.59 -11.33 4.00
N GLN A 103 -13.73 -11.87 3.60
CA GLN A 103 -14.90 -12.05 4.46
C GLN A 103 -14.64 -12.98 5.66
N ARG A 104 -13.86 -14.05 5.46
CA ARG A 104 -13.47 -14.95 6.56
C ARG A 104 -12.46 -14.29 7.50
N ALA A 105 -11.53 -13.53 6.95
CA ALA A 105 -10.49 -12.87 7.74
C ALA A 105 -11.04 -11.69 8.56
N TYR A 106 -12.00 -10.95 7.99
CA TYR A 106 -12.56 -9.74 8.57
C TYR A 106 -14.09 -9.86 8.71
N PRO A 107 -14.60 -10.33 9.87
CA PRO A 107 -16.04 -10.44 10.09
C PRO A 107 -16.80 -9.12 9.98
N SER A 108 -16.12 -7.99 10.19
CA SER A 108 -16.65 -6.63 10.08
C SER A 108 -16.43 -6.00 8.70
N LEU A 109 -16.16 -6.82 7.65
CA LEU A 109 -15.99 -6.32 6.27
C LEU A 109 -17.29 -5.66 5.79
N SER A 110 -17.26 -4.35 5.58
CA SER A 110 -18.40 -3.51 5.18
C SER A 110 -18.35 -3.05 3.73
N TYR A 111 -17.19 -3.13 3.10
CA TYR A 111 -16.96 -2.73 1.72
C TYR A 111 -15.93 -3.63 1.07
N TYR A 112 -16.20 -4.07 -0.15
CA TYR A 112 -15.25 -4.81 -0.98
C TYR A 112 -15.47 -4.45 -2.44
N SER A 113 -14.42 -3.97 -3.09
CA SER A 113 -14.41 -3.58 -4.49
C SER A 113 -13.20 -4.19 -5.21
N GLU A 114 -13.38 -4.52 -6.48
CA GLU A 114 -12.32 -4.88 -7.41
C GLU A 114 -12.33 -3.83 -8.51
N VAL A 115 -11.22 -3.13 -8.68
CA VAL A 115 -11.07 -2.08 -9.70
C VAL A 115 -10.30 -2.59 -10.90
N ASN A 116 -10.26 -1.81 -11.98
CA ASN A 116 -9.75 -2.27 -13.27
C ASN A 116 -8.36 -1.73 -13.63
N LYS A 117 -7.73 -0.95 -12.76
CA LYS A 117 -6.39 -0.37 -12.95
C LYS A 117 -5.74 -0.01 -11.62
N GLY A 118 -4.40 0.06 -11.65
CA GLY A 118 -3.56 0.39 -10.52
C GLY A 118 -2.86 -0.84 -9.92
N GLY A 119 -1.73 -0.60 -9.29
CA GLY A 119 -0.86 -1.60 -8.67
C GLY A 119 -0.65 -1.35 -7.17
N HIS A 120 0.52 -1.72 -6.70
CA HIS A 120 0.89 -1.64 -5.29
C HIS A 120 0.89 -0.21 -4.75
N PHE A 121 1.26 0.75 -5.59
CA PHE A 121 1.29 2.17 -5.21
C PHE A 121 0.02 2.89 -5.67
N ALA A 122 -1.13 2.27 -5.51
CA ALA A 122 -2.42 2.71 -6.04
C ALA A 122 -2.77 4.18 -5.75
N SER A 123 -2.45 4.69 -4.55
CA SER A 123 -2.69 6.10 -4.22
C SER A 123 -1.83 7.07 -5.01
N TRP A 124 -0.69 6.62 -5.47
CA TRP A 124 0.26 7.39 -6.27
C TRP A 124 -0.03 7.27 -7.77
N GLU A 125 -0.25 6.03 -8.23
CA GLU A 125 -0.53 5.73 -9.63
C GLU A 125 -1.93 6.19 -10.09
N GLN A 126 -2.94 6.06 -9.22
CA GLN A 126 -4.35 6.29 -9.51
C GLN A 126 -5.02 7.12 -8.41
N PRO A 127 -4.55 8.35 -8.13
CA PRO A 127 -5.00 9.15 -6.98
C PRO A 127 -6.51 9.46 -7.02
N GLN A 128 -7.07 9.67 -8.21
CA GLN A 128 -8.49 9.93 -8.38
C GLN A 128 -9.31 8.69 -8.01
N LEU A 129 -9.01 7.54 -8.62
CA LEU A 129 -9.70 6.28 -8.34
C LEU A 129 -9.55 5.89 -6.87
N PHE A 130 -8.35 6.00 -6.31
CA PHE A 130 -8.10 5.70 -4.90
C PHE A 130 -8.94 6.58 -3.97
N SER A 131 -9.05 7.88 -4.26
CA SER A 131 -9.87 8.78 -3.45
C SER A 131 -11.37 8.53 -3.61
N GLU A 132 -11.83 8.09 -4.77
CA GLU A 132 -13.22 7.67 -5.01
C GLU A 132 -13.56 6.41 -4.21
N GLU A 133 -12.71 5.39 -4.26
CA GLU A 133 -12.85 4.16 -3.47
C GLU A 133 -12.90 4.45 -1.96
N LEU A 134 -12.03 5.32 -1.46
CA LEU A 134 -12.08 5.76 -0.06
C LEU A 134 -13.41 6.44 0.29
N ARG A 135 -13.92 7.33 -0.58
CA ARG A 135 -15.21 8.00 -0.34
C ARG A 135 -16.37 7.02 -0.31
N GLU A 136 -16.38 6.03 -1.22
CA GLU A 136 -17.40 4.99 -1.24
C GLU A 136 -17.33 4.11 0.02
N ALA A 137 -16.14 3.66 0.41
CA ALA A 137 -15.94 2.86 1.62
C ALA A 137 -16.46 3.56 2.89
N PHE A 138 -16.26 4.87 3.00
CA PHE A 138 -16.69 5.65 4.16
C PHE A 138 -18.11 6.22 4.06
N ARG A 139 -18.79 6.14 2.92
CA ARG A 139 -20.14 6.69 2.70
C ARG A 139 -21.17 6.15 3.72
N PRO A 140 -21.27 4.84 3.96
CA PRO A 140 -22.25 4.31 4.94
C PRO A 140 -21.97 4.78 6.38
N LEU A 141 -20.72 4.98 6.73
CA LEU A 141 -20.32 5.43 8.07
C LEU A 141 -20.68 6.90 8.29
N ARG A 142 -20.47 7.76 7.28
CA ARG A 142 -20.89 9.18 7.33
C ARG A 142 -22.40 9.32 7.44
N ALA A 143 -23.17 8.53 6.70
CA ALA A 143 -24.63 8.56 6.76
C ALA A 143 -25.17 8.20 8.15
N LYS A 144 -24.59 7.19 8.81
CA LYS A 144 -24.94 6.83 10.19
C LYS A 144 -24.64 7.96 11.18
N LEU A 145 -23.50 8.62 11.08
CA LEU A 145 -23.13 9.74 11.94
C LEU A 145 -24.07 10.94 11.78
N SER A 146 -24.51 11.24 10.55
CA SER A 146 -25.46 12.31 10.29
C SER A 146 -26.82 12.01 10.89
N ALA A 147 -27.33 10.78 10.75
CA ALA A 147 -28.61 10.37 11.33
C ALA A 147 -28.63 10.45 12.87
N THR A 148 -27.52 10.11 13.52
CA THR A 148 -27.41 10.19 14.99
C THR A 148 -27.40 11.64 15.48
N LYS A 149 -26.83 12.59 14.72
CA LYS A 149 -26.83 14.01 15.08
C LYS A 149 -28.19 14.70 14.92
N THR A 150 -29.05 14.18 14.03
CA THR A 150 -30.39 14.74 13.81
C THR A 150 -31.41 14.23 14.81
N ALA A 151 -31.09 13.17 15.54
CA ALA A 151 -31.94 12.55 16.56
C ALA A 151 -31.67 13.03 17.98
N GLN A 152 -30.77 13.98 18.17
CA GLN A 152 -30.50 14.70 19.41
C GLN A 152 -31.00 16.13 19.34
#